data_9d334ff15ea4cc6e8443043ceb93a5f2
#
_entry.id   9d334ff15ea4cc6e8443043ceb93a5f2
#
_cell.length_a   1.000
_cell.length_b   1.000
_cell.length_c   1.000
_cell.angle_alpha   90.00
_cell.angle_beta   90.00
_cell.angle_gamma   90.00
#
_symmetry.space_group_name_H-M   'P 1'
#
loop_
_entity.id
_entity.type
_entity.pdbx_description
1 polymer ?
#
loop_
_entity_poly.entity_id
_entity_poly.type
_entity_poly.pdbx_seq_one_letter_code
_entity_poly.pdbx_strand_id
1 'polypeptide(L)'
;MMTLNSDPPELLGDADLLTRLLAAAKVKHPRATANALLAEFGSFAEALGGATGMQEEATVYLATVRAAALRMLHGKIKDRPALSSWSAVVDYLRVAMAFEPREQFRVLFLDKRNHLIADEVHQRGTIDHTPVYPRELIKRAIELNASAILIAHNHPSGDPTPSHADIEMTKAIKEACQVLGITVHDHVVIGKDGHASFKALGLM
;
A
#
# COMPACT_ATOMS: atom_id res chain seq x y z
N MET A 1 -3.46 36.27 -13.49
CA MET A 1 -2.33 35.34 -13.67
C MET A 1 -1.90 34.94 -12.26
N MET A 2 -2.31 33.75 -11.78
CA MET A 2 -1.97 33.29 -10.44
C MET A 2 -0.50 32.86 -10.48
N THR A 3 0.39 33.55 -9.79
CA THR A 3 1.78 33.10 -9.60
C THR A 3 1.73 31.79 -8.82
N LEU A 4 2.09 30.70 -9.50
CA LEU A 4 2.39 29.45 -8.78
C LEU A 4 3.49 29.79 -7.76
N ASN A 5 3.23 29.46 -6.50
CA ASN A 5 4.19 29.66 -5.41
C ASN A 5 5.58 29.19 -5.88
N SER A 6 6.60 30.04 -5.76
CA SER A 6 7.96 29.76 -6.24
C SER A 6 8.74 28.83 -5.31
N ASP A 7 8.17 28.43 -4.18
CA ASP A 7 8.83 27.58 -3.21
C ASP A 7 9.17 26.19 -3.79
N PRO A 8 10.29 25.60 -3.40
CA PRO A 8 10.66 24.27 -3.82
C PRO A 8 9.58 23.25 -3.37
N PRO A 9 9.31 22.19 -4.18
CA PRO A 9 8.22 21.25 -3.92
C PRO A 9 8.22 20.63 -2.53
N GLU A 10 9.38 20.44 -1.93
CA GLU A 10 9.57 19.83 -0.61
C GLU A 10 9.03 20.69 0.54
N LEU A 11 8.86 21.99 0.32
CA LEU A 11 8.34 22.94 1.31
C LEU A 11 6.85 23.22 1.15
N LEU A 12 6.22 22.66 0.14
CA LEU A 12 4.79 22.86 -0.13
C LEU A 12 3.94 22.00 0.77
N GLY A 13 2.87 22.60 1.30
CA GLY A 13 1.77 21.80 1.88
C GLY A 13 0.99 21.03 0.81
N ASP A 14 0.23 20.04 1.25
CA ASP A 14 -0.54 19.13 0.38
C ASP A 14 -1.40 19.86 -0.65
N ALA A 15 -2.08 20.93 -0.23
CA ALA A 15 -2.94 21.71 -1.12
C ALA A 15 -2.15 22.43 -2.22
N ASP A 16 -0.97 22.95 -1.92
CA ASP A 16 -0.12 23.65 -2.88
C ASP A 16 0.53 22.66 -3.86
N LEU A 17 1.02 21.54 -3.34
CA LEU A 17 1.60 20.48 -4.16
C LEU A 17 0.56 19.89 -5.12
N LEU A 18 -0.64 19.55 -4.63
CA LEU A 18 -1.72 19.05 -5.46
C LEU A 18 -2.19 20.10 -6.48
N THR A 19 -2.24 21.38 -6.09
CA THR A 19 -2.55 22.49 -7.02
C THR A 19 -1.56 22.52 -8.18
N ARG A 20 -0.24 22.37 -7.92
CA ARG A 20 0.80 22.34 -8.96
C ARG A 20 0.63 21.14 -9.89
N LEU A 21 0.34 19.97 -9.35
CA LEU A 21 0.12 18.76 -10.17
C LEU A 21 -1.10 18.93 -11.07
N LEU A 22 -2.21 19.44 -10.54
CA LEU A 22 -3.43 19.68 -11.30
C LEU A 22 -3.25 20.79 -12.36
N ALA A 23 -2.47 21.82 -12.05
CA ALA A 23 -2.12 22.86 -13.04
C ALA A 23 -1.26 22.28 -14.18
N ALA A 24 -0.29 21.42 -13.87
CA ALA A 24 0.51 20.71 -14.88
C ALA A 24 -0.35 19.78 -15.75
N ALA A 25 -1.38 19.17 -15.17
CA ALA A 25 -2.39 18.38 -15.88
C ALA A 25 -3.45 19.24 -16.60
N LYS A 26 -3.26 20.56 -16.68
CA LYS A 26 -4.17 21.52 -17.33
C LYS A 26 -5.60 21.53 -16.82
N VAL A 27 -5.80 21.14 -15.57
CA VAL A 27 -7.12 21.19 -14.91
C VAL A 27 -7.59 22.65 -14.78
N LYS A 28 -8.84 22.90 -15.11
CA LYS A 28 -9.47 24.22 -14.85
C LYS A 28 -9.61 24.40 -13.33
N HIS A 29 -9.28 25.59 -12.84
CA HIS A 29 -9.36 25.94 -11.41
C HIS A 29 -8.58 24.98 -10.48
N PRO A 30 -7.28 24.73 -10.70
CA PRO A 30 -6.52 23.69 -10.03
C PRO A 30 -6.52 23.84 -8.49
N ARG A 31 -6.52 25.07 -7.96
CA ARG A 31 -6.58 25.31 -6.50
C ARG A 31 -7.92 24.90 -5.88
N ALA A 32 -9.02 25.24 -6.54
CA ALA A 32 -10.35 24.87 -6.07
C ALA A 32 -10.52 23.34 -6.13
N THR A 33 -10.04 22.72 -7.21
CA THR A 33 -10.05 21.26 -7.36
C THR A 33 -9.18 20.57 -6.30
N ALA A 34 -7.98 21.09 -6.03
CA ALA A 34 -7.10 20.54 -4.99
C ALA A 34 -7.78 20.58 -3.60
N ASN A 35 -8.38 21.71 -3.25
CA ASN A 35 -9.08 21.84 -1.98
C ASN A 35 -10.30 20.90 -1.88
N ALA A 36 -11.05 20.75 -2.96
CA ALA A 36 -12.19 19.82 -3.01
C ALA A 36 -11.74 18.36 -2.84
N LEU A 37 -10.69 17.95 -3.55
CA LEU A 37 -10.14 16.60 -3.41
C LEU A 37 -9.61 16.34 -1.99
N LEU A 38 -8.89 17.28 -1.40
CA LEU A 38 -8.40 17.13 -0.02
C LEU A 38 -9.54 17.10 1.00
N ALA A 39 -10.62 17.86 0.77
CA ALA A 39 -11.80 17.80 1.63
C ALA A 39 -12.56 16.47 1.49
N GLU A 40 -12.61 15.91 0.28
CA GLU A 40 -13.27 14.62 0.00
C GLU A 40 -12.47 13.43 0.49
N PHE A 41 -11.16 13.43 0.23
CA PHE A 41 -10.30 12.28 0.47
C PHE A 41 -9.44 12.36 1.74
N GLY A 42 -9.33 13.53 2.37
CA GLY A 42 -8.65 13.72 3.65
C GLY A 42 -7.14 13.95 3.57
N SER A 43 -6.44 13.45 2.55
CA SER A 43 -4.99 13.61 2.41
C SER A 43 -4.53 13.67 0.95
N PHE A 44 -3.29 14.13 0.75
CA PHE A 44 -2.65 14.14 -0.57
C PHE A 44 -2.56 12.74 -1.21
N ALA A 45 -2.20 11.74 -0.42
CA ALA A 45 -2.06 10.38 -0.92
C ALA A 45 -3.40 9.76 -1.33
N GLU A 46 -4.47 10.06 -0.58
CA GLU A 46 -5.85 9.66 -0.91
C GLU A 46 -6.33 10.34 -2.17
N ALA A 47 -6.11 11.65 -2.27
CA ALA A 47 -6.46 12.42 -3.45
C ALA A 47 -5.77 11.88 -4.72
N LEU A 48 -4.50 11.46 -4.63
CA LEU A 48 -3.79 10.80 -5.75
C LEU A 48 -4.38 9.45 -6.14
N GLY A 49 -4.90 8.69 -5.16
CA GLY A 49 -5.47 7.35 -5.38
C GLY A 49 -6.93 7.37 -5.78
N GLY A 50 -7.70 8.32 -5.23
CA GLY A 50 -9.16 8.39 -5.36
C GLY A 50 -9.70 9.37 -6.39
N ALA A 51 -8.85 10.15 -7.03
CA ALA A 51 -9.25 11.18 -8.01
C ALA A 51 -9.83 10.57 -9.30
N THR A 52 -11.00 9.93 -9.16
CA THR A 52 -11.81 9.41 -10.27
C THR A 52 -12.92 10.41 -10.61
N GLY A 53 -13.29 10.51 -11.88
CA GLY A 53 -14.36 11.44 -12.32
C GLY A 53 -13.88 12.83 -12.74
N MET A 54 -12.58 13.09 -12.73
CA MET A 54 -11.97 14.25 -13.36
C MET A 54 -11.81 14.05 -14.88
N GLN A 55 -11.30 15.07 -15.59
CA GLN A 55 -10.89 14.92 -16.98
C GLN A 55 -9.88 13.76 -17.08
N GLU A 56 -10.00 12.94 -18.12
CA GLU A 56 -9.20 11.72 -18.30
C GLU A 56 -7.69 11.99 -18.19
N GLU A 57 -7.20 13.09 -18.81
CA GLU A 57 -5.79 13.46 -18.75
C GLU A 57 -5.31 13.75 -17.31
N ALA A 58 -6.12 14.38 -16.49
CA ALA A 58 -5.78 14.68 -15.10
C ALA A 58 -5.73 13.40 -14.26
N THR A 59 -6.69 12.50 -14.46
CA THR A 59 -6.73 11.19 -13.80
C THR A 59 -5.50 10.37 -14.15
N VAL A 60 -5.16 10.28 -15.43
CA VAL A 60 -3.95 9.57 -15.91
C VAL A 60 -2.68 10.21 -15.35
N TYR A 61 -2.60 11.54 -15.31
CA TYR A 61 -1.44 12.24 -14.78
C TYR A 61 -1.21 11.93 -13.29
N LEU A 62 -2.24 12.04 -12.45
CA LEU A 62 -2.15 11.73 -11.02
C LEU A 62 -1.83 10.26 -10.77
N ALA A 63 -2.45 9.35 -11.52
CA ALA A 63 -2.13 7.93 -11.47
C ALA A 63 -0.67 7.65 -11.84
N THR A 64 -0.12 8.40 -12.82
CA THR A 64 1.29 8.28 -13.23
C THR A 64 2.22 8.75 -12.11
N VAL A 65 1.90 9.86 -11.43
CA VAL A 65 2.66 10.34 -10.26
C VAL A 65 2.66 9.30 -9.14
N ARG A 66 1.49 8.74 -8.82
CA ARG A 66 1.36 7.64 -7.85
C ARG A 66 2.22 6.43 -8.25
N ALA A 67 2.15 6.03 -9.51
CA ALA A 67 2.94 4.89 -10.02
C ALA A 67 4.45 5.15 -9.94
N ALA A 68 4.91 6.38 -10.17
CA ALA A 68 6.31 6.75 -10.00
C ALA A 68 6.75 6.66 -8.54
N ALA A 69 5.95 7.20 -7.61
CA ALA A 69 6.22 7.10 -6.17
C ALA A 69 6.30 5.64 -5.70
N LEU A 70 5.37 4.78 -6.14
CA LEU A 70 5.40 3.36 -5.85
C LEU A 70 6.67 2.67 -6.35
N ARG A 71 7.13 2.97 -7.57
CA ARG A 71 8.37 2.39 -8.10
C ARG A 71 9.60 2.82 -7.32
N MET A 72 9.65 4.09 -6.89
CA MET A 72 10.75 4.60 -6.07
C MET A 72 10.80 3.92 -4.70
N LEU A 73 9.64 3.74 -4.05
CA LEU A 73 9.55 3.05 -2.76
C LEU A 73 9.84 1.55 -2.90
N HIS A 74 9.33 0.91 -3.95
CA HIS A 74 9.61 -0.49 -4.25
C HIS A 74 11.12 -0.73 -4.45
N GLY A 75 11.83 0.18 -5.13
CA GLY A 75 13.28 0.12 -5.26
C GLY A 75 13.98 0.09 -3.89
N LYS A 76 13.53 0.92 -2.94
CA LYS A 76 14.12 0.96 -1.59
C LYS A 76 13.99 -0.36 -0.81
N ILE A 77 12.90 -1.12 -1.03
CA ILE A 77 12.69 -2.40 -0.36
C ILE A 77 13.32 -3.57 -1.10
N LYS A 78 13.54 -3.46 -2.43
CA LYS A 78 14.17 -4.50 -3.24
C LYS A 78 15.67 -4.61 -2.99
N ASP A 79 16.34 -3.49 -2.81
CA ASP A 79 17.81 -3.41 -2.72
C ASP A 79 18.35 -3.66 -1.30
N ARG A 80 17.48 -3.91 -0.32
CA ARG A 80 17.84 -4.13 1.09
C ARG A 80 17.01 -5.26 1.69
N PRO A 81 17.54 -5.95 2.73
CA PRO A 81 16.74 -6.91 3.46
C PRO A 81 15.49 -6.23 4.06
N ALA A 82 14.30 -6.78 3.80
CA ALA A 82 13.01 -6.18 4.20
C ALA A 82 12.95 -5.86 5.71
N LEU A 83 13.48 -6.74 6.55
CA LEU A 83 13.48 -6.56 7.99
C LEU A 83 14.41 -5.42 8.47
N SER A 84 15.49 -5.12 7.76
CA SER A 84 16.39 -4.01 8.10
C SER A 84 15.88 -2.65 7.63
N SER A 85 14.84 -2.65 6.81
CA SER A 85 14.19 -1.46 6.26
C SER A 85 12.68 -1.45 6.52
N TRP A 86 12.28 -1.85 7.73
CA TRP A 86 10.87 -2.01 8.10
C TRP A 86 10.02 -0.77 7.82
N SER A 87 10.52 0.42 8.16
CA SER A 87 9.81 1.67 7.84
C SER A 87 9.57 1.85 6.34
N ALA A 88 10.56 1.52 5.50
CA ALA A 88 10.41 1.61 4.05
C ALA A 88 9.39 0.59 3.52
N VAL A 89 9.29 -0.60 4.12
CA VAL A 89 8.26 -1.59 3.79
C VAL A 89 6.87 -1.05 4.14
N VAL A 90 6.71 -0.49 5.33
CA VAL A 90 5.43 0.11 5.76
C VAL A 90 5.06 1.30 4.86
N ASP A 91 5.99 2.19 4.57
CA ASP A 91 5.77 3.34 3.66
C ASP A 91 5.32 2.87 2.27
N TYR A 92 5.98 1.84 1.74
CA TYR A 92 5.58 1.23 0.48
C TYR A 92 4.17 0.66 0.54
N LEU A 93 3.86 -0.16 1.55
CA LEU A 93 2.54 -0.79 1.71
C LEU A 93 1.44 0.27 1.87
N ARG A 94 1.69 1.35 2.60
CA ARG A 94 0.74 2.45 2.75
C ARG A 94 0.41 3.10 1.41
N VAL A 95 1.42 3.48 0.62
CA VAL A 95 1.18 4.07 -0.71
C VAL A 95 0.50 3.07 -1.65
N ALA A 96 0.82 1.77 -1.52
CA ALA A 96 0.26 0.73 -2.37
C ALA A 96 -1.21 0.39 -2.06
N MET A 97 -1.61 0.45 -0.77
CA MET A 97 -2.83 -0.21 -0.30
C MET A 97 -3.77 0.66 0.52
N ALA A 98 -3.29 1.71 1.25
CA ALA A 98 -4.12 2.43 2.22
C ALA A 98 -5.40 3.03 1.62
N PHE A 99 -5.38 3.35 0.33
CA PHE A 99 -6.47 4.04 -0.36
C PHE A 99 -7.14 3.17 -1.44
N GLU A 100 -6.90 1.88 -1.39
CA GLU A 100 -7.63 0.96 -2.26
C GLU A 100 -9.08 0.81 -1.74
N PRO A 101 -10.07 0.99 -2.62
CA PRO A 101 -11.49 0.99 -2.22
C PRO A 101 -12.02 -0.40 -1.87
N ARG A 102 -11.23 -1.42 -2.15
CA ARG A 102 -11.54 -2.82 -1.84
C ARG A 102 -10.42 -3.42 -1.04
N GLU A 103 -10.76 -4.37 -0.21
CA GLU A 103 -9.76 -5.15 0.50
C GLU A 103 -8.85 -5.90 -0.46
N GLN A 104 -7.54 -5.75 -0.28
CA GLN A 104 -6.51 -6.48 -1.02
C GLN A 104 -5.67 -7.27 -0.03
N PHE A 105 -5.41 -8.52 -0.37
CA PHE A 105 -4.43 -9.33 0.32
C PHE A 105 -3.15 -9.40 -0.53
N ARG A 106 -2.04 -8.95 0.04
CA ARG A 106 -0.74 -8.83 -0.61
C ARG A 106 0.29 -9.66 0.11
N VAL A 107 1.20 -10.28 -0.64
CA VAL A 107 2.29 -11.08 -0.11
C VAL A 107 3.61 -10.63 -0.71
N LEU A 108 4.57 -10.34 0.16
CA LEU A 108 5.95 -10.11 -0.19
C LEU A 108 6.71 -11.40 0.05
N PHE A 109 7.23 -12.01 -1.01
CA PHE A 109 8.03 -13.23 -0.96
C PHE A 109 9.51 -12.87 -0.82
N LEU A 110 10.20 -13.51 0.12
CA LEU A 110 11.56 -13.16 0.50
C LEU A 110 12.50 -14.37 0.39
N ASP A 111 13.74 -14.09 0.03
CA ASP A 111 14.81 -15.08 0.03
C ASP A 111 15.35 -15.33 1.45
N LYS A 112 16.36 -16.22 1.58
CA LYS A 112 17.04 -16.54 2.85
C LYS A 112 17.72 -15.34 3.51
N ARG A 113 18.01 -14.27 2.76
CA ARG A 113 18.60 -13.03 3.26
C ARG A 113 17.56 -11.94 3.49
N ASN A 114 16.28 -12.30 3.36
CA ASN A 114 15.15 -11.40 3.45
C ASN A 114 15.11 -10.31 2.35
N HIS A 115 15.73 -10.56 1.18
CA HIS A 115 15.52 -9.69 0.02
C HIS A 115 14.23 -10.06 -0.68
N LEU A 116 13.58 -9.04 -1.24
CA LEU A 116 12.32 -9.20 -1.97
C LEU A 116 12.56 -9.95 -3.29
N ILE A 117 11.91 -11.11 -3.43
CA ILE A 117 11.84 -11.90 -4.66
C ILE A 117 10.68 -11.41 -5.52
N ALA A 118 9.49 -11.34 -4.92
CA ALA A 118 8.26 -10.93 -5.58
C ALA A 118 7.32 -10.23 -4.60
N ASP A 119 6.50 -9.34 -5.15
CA ASP A 119 5.44 -8.62 -4.47
C ASP A 119 4.15 -8.83 -5.28
N GLU A 120 3.20 -9.56 -4.72
CA GLU A 120 2.02 -10.00 -5.45
C GLU A 120 0.73 -9.72 -4.66
N VAL A 121 -0.28 -9.23 -5.39
CA VAL A 121 -1.65 -9.18 -4.88
C VAL A 121 -2.27 -10.55 -5.12
N HIS A 122 -2.44 -11.31 -4.05
CA HIS A 122 -2.99 -12.67 -4.11
C HIS A 122 -4.51 -12.67 -4.24
N GLN A 123 -5.17 -11.69 -3.64
CA GLN A 123 -6.61 -11.61 -3.66
C GLN A 123 -7.07 -10.15 -3.66
N ARG A 124 -8.17 -9.91 -4.38
CA ARG A 124 -8.95 -8.68 -4.29
C ARG A 124 -10.37 -9.07 -3.91
N GLY A 125 -10.77 -8.73 -2.69
CA GLY A 125 -12.07 -9.10 -2.15
C GLY A 125 -13.19 -8.17 -2.56
N THR A 126 -14.35 -8.44 -1.97
CA THR A 126 -15.46 -7.50 -1.84
C THR A 126 -15.14 -6.46 -0.76
N ILE A 127 -16.08 -5.57 -0.43
CA ILE A 127 -15.85 -4.51 0.57
C ILE A 127 -15.57 -5.08 1.97
N ASP A 128 -16.05 -6.28 2.28
CA ASP A 128 -16.07 -6.80 3.66
C ASP A 128 -15.31 -8.12 3.89
N HIS A 129 -14.79 -8.78 2.85
CA HIS A 129 -14.10 -10.07 3.03
C HIS A 129 -13.28 -10.50 1.81
N THR A 130 -12.06 -10.96 2.08
CA THR A 130 -11.15 -11.53 1.07
C THR A 130 -10.75 -12.95 1.49
N PRO A 131 -11.38 -14.01 0.96
CA PRO A 131 -10.97 -15.37 1.29
C PRO A 131 -9.57 -15.65 0.75
N VAL A 132 -8.62 -15.90 1.64
CA VAL A 132 -7.26 -16.31 1.27
C VAL A 132 -7.12 -17.80 1.48
N TYR A 133 -6.65 -18.48 0.45
CA TYR A 133 -6.40 -19.93 0.51
C TYR A 133 -4.92 -20.19 0.79
N PRO A 134 -4.54 -20.69 1.98
CA PRO A 134 -3.14 -20.95 2.33
C PRO A 134 -2.42 -21.81 1.31
N ARG A 135 -3.10 -22.79 0.70
CA ARG A 135 -2.53 -23.68 -0.33
C ARG A 135 -1.99 -22.92 -1.55
N GLU A 136 -2.71 -21.88 -2.01
CA GLU A 136 -2.29 -21.11 -3.20
C GLU A 136 -1.07 -20.23 -2.87
N LEU A 137 -1.07 -19.64 -1.67
CA LEU A 137 0.06 -18.86 -1.17
C LEU A 137 1.31 -19.74 -1.04
N ILE A 138 1.17 -20.92 -0.46
CA ILE A 138 2.27 -21.87 -0.28
C ILE A 138 2.79 -22.36 -1.63
N LYS A 139 1.90 -22.75 -2.54
CA LYS A 139 2.28 -23.14 -3.90
C LYS A 139 3.13 -22.05 -4.53
N ARG A 140 2.70 -20.80 -4.42
CA ARG A 140 3.44 -19.68 -4.99
C ARG A 140 4.79 -19.45 -4.31
N ALA A 141 4.86 -19.57 -2.98
CA ALA A 141 6.12 -19.48 -2.24
C ALA A 141 7.14 -20.54 -2.68
N ILE A 142 6.69 -21.77 -2.93
CA ILE A 142 7.53 -22.86 -3.42
C ILE A 142 8.03 -22.57 -4.85
N GLU A 143 7.14 -22.14 -5.76
CA GLU A 143 7.49 -21.78 -7.14
C GLU A 143 8.58 -20.69 -7.18
N LEU A 144 8.52 -19.73 -6.26
CA LEU A 144 9.47 -18.63 -6.13
C LEU A 144 10.74 -19.01 -5.34
N ASN A 145 10.83 -20.23 -4.78
CA ASN A 145 11.87 -20.61 -3.83
C ASN A 145 11.98 -19.61 -2.66
N ALA A 146 10.87 -19.08 -2.19
CA ALA A 146 10.83 -18.17 -1.08
C ALA A 146 11.11 -18.91 0.24
N SER A 147 11.95 -18.33 1.09
CA SER A 147 12.26 -18.86 2.42
C SER A 147 11.44 -18.17 3.51
N ALA A 148 10.89 -17.01 3.20
CA ALA A 148 10.03 -16.26 4.10
C ALA A 148 8.98 -15.45 3.33
N ILE A 149 7.93 -15.05 4.03
CA ILE A 149 6.90 -14.16 3.52
C ILE A 149 6.58 -13.07 4.54
N LEU A 150 6.14 -11.93 4.03
CA LEU A 150 5.47 -10.89 4.79
C LEU A 150 4.10 -10.67 4.15
N ILE A 151 3.08 -10.68 4.97
CA ILE A 151 1.68 -10.56 4.56
C ILE A 151 1.21 -9.15 4.85
N ALA A 152 0.39 -8.59 3.98
CA ALA A 152 -0.32 -7.35 4.24
C ALA A 152 -1.73 -7.40 3.66
N HIS A 153 -2.67 -6.75 4.33
CA HIS A 153 -3.97 -6.42 3.76
C HIS A 153 -4.39 -5.01 4.19
N ASN A 154 -5.29 -4.41 3.44
CA ASN A 154 -5.83 -3.10 3.80
C ASN A 154 -7.26 -3.20 4.29
N HIS A 155 -7.62 -2.33 5.21
CA HIS A 155 -9.00 -2.08 5.62
C HIS A 155 -9.52 -0.80 4.96
N PRO A 156 -10.46 -0.89 4.01
CA PRO A 156 -11.08 0.28 3.36
C PRO A 156 -11.80 1.21 4.35
N SER A 157 -12.22 0.69 5.51
CA SER A 157 -12.79 1.50 6.61
C SER A 157 -11.83 2.56 7.14
N GLY A 158 -10.52 2.32 7.00
CA GLY A 158 -9.46 3.17 7.53
C GLY A 158 -8.87 2.67 8.86
N ASP A 159 -9.63 1.94 9.68
CA ASP A 159 -9.16 1.38 10.95
C ASP A 159 -8.27 0.15 10.71
N PRO A 160 -6.99 0.17 11.10
CA PRO A 160 -6.08 -0.96 10.92
C PRO A 160 -6.22 -2.05 11.99
N THR A 161 -7.21 -1.98 12.87
CA THR A 161 -7.41 -3.00 13.93
C THR A 161 -7.73 -4.36 13.31
N PRO A 162 -6.91 -5.41 13.57
CA PRO A 162 -7.16 -6.74 13.04
C PRO A 162 -8.50 -7.32 13.49
N SER A 163 -9.26 -7.90 12.59
CA SER A 163 -10.48 -8.66 12.92
C SER A 163 -10.15 -10.06 13.45
N HIS A 164 -11.13 -10.72 14.05
CA HIS A 164 -10.98 -12.11 14.46
C HIS A 164 -10.70 -13.03 13.26
N ALA A 165 -11.33 -12.77 12.12
CA ALA A 165 -11.09 -13.52 10.89
C ALA A 165 -9.65 -13.37 10.39
N ASP A 166 -9.05 -12.20 10.51
CA ASP A 166 -7.65 -11.95 10.13
C ASP A 166 -6.69 -12.74 11.02
N ILE A 167 -7.02 -12.83 12.32
CA ILE A 167 -6.21 -13.60 13.30
C ILE A 167 -6.25 -15.09 12.94
N GLU A 168 -7.43 -15.67 12.72
CA GLU A 168 -7.57 -17.08 12.37
C GLU A 168 -6.92 -17.42 11.01
N MET A 169 -7.10 -16.55 10.01
CA MET A 169 -6.45 -16.69 8.71
C MET A 169 -4.92 -16.65 8.84
N THR A 170 -4.39 -15.71 9.61
CA THR A 170 -2.94 -15.57 9.83
C THR A 170 -2.36 -16.81 10.49
N LYS A 171 -3.07 -17.34 11.49
CA LYS A 171 -2.70 -18.59 12.17
C LYS A 171 -2.66 -19.77 11.21
N ALA A 172 -3.69 -19.94 10.39
CA ALA A 172 -3.74 -21.02 9.41
C ALA A 172 -2.60 -20.93 8.38
N ILE A 173 -2.29 -19.72 7.89
CA ILE A 173 -1.16 -19.49 6.97
C ILE A 173 0.17 -19.81 7.66
N LYS A 174 0.37 -19.34 8.88
CA LYS A 174 1.59 -19.56 9.64
C LYS A 174 1.84 -21.05 9.89
N GLU A 175 0.82 -21.80 10.34
CA GLU A 175 0.90 -23.24 10.56
C GLU A 175 1.27 -23.98 9.27
N ALA A 176 0.61 -23.65 8.17
CA ALA A 176 0.87 -24.27 6.88
C ALA A 176 2.28 -23.94 6.34
N CYS A 177 2.76 -22.72 6.49
CA CYS A 177 4.11 -22.31 6.12
C CYS A 177 5.18 -23.00 6.97
N GLN A 178 4.93 -23.17 8.27
CA GLN A 178 5.87 -23.79 9.21
C GLN A 178 6.21 -25.22 8.83
N VAL A 179 5.23 -26.00 8.37
CA VAL A 179 5.43 -27.39 7.91
C VAL A 179 6.44 -27.48 6.76
N LEU A 180 6.54 -26.44 5.96
CA LEU A 180 7.38 -26.36 4.77
C LEU A 180 8.66 -25.54 5.00
N GLY A 181 8.93 -25.14 6.24
CA GLY A 181 10.12 -24.35 6.57
C GLY A 181 10.08 -22.91 6.03
N ILE A 182 8.90 -22.40 5.70
CA ILE A 182 8.70 -21.00 5.25
C ILE A 182 8.36 -20.15 6.46
N THR A 183 9.12 -19.08 6.70
CA THR A 183 8.90 -18.18 7.82
C THR A 183 7.87 -17.11 7.47
N VAL A 184 6.84 -16.92 8.30
CA VAL A 184 5.97 -15.75 8.22
C VAL A 184 6.55 -14.68 9.15
N HIS A 185 7.11 -13.61 8.58
CA HIS A 185 7.79 -12.57 9.37
C HIS A 185 6.84 -11.66 10.11
N ASP A 186 5.76 -11.26 9.46
CA ASP A 186 4.70 -10.46 10.05
C ASP A 186 3.45 -10.49 9.16
N HIS A 187 2.34 -10.05 9.73
CA HIS A 187 1.14 -9.68 9.01
C HIS A 187 0.79 -8.23 9.38
N VAL A 188 0.67 -7.37 8.37
CA VAL A 188 0.44 -5.93 8.55
C VAL A 188 -0.91 -5.54 8.00
N VAL A 189 -1.76 -4.99 8.85
CA VAL A 189 -3.01 -4.37 8.42
C VAL A 189 -2.75 -2.90 8.11
N ILE A 190 -3.14 -2.46 6.93
CA ILE A 190 -2.97 -1.09 6.45
C ILE A 190 -4.32 -0.39 6.48
N GLY A 191 -4.43 0.64 7.29
CA GLY A 191 -5.55 1.58 7.29
C GLY A 191 -5.13 2.96 6.79
N LYS A 192 -6.10 3.84 6.60
CA LYS A 192 -5.86 5.24 6.24
C LYS A 192 -5.13 5.97 7.37
N ASP A 193 -5.53 5.71 8.59
CA ASP A 193 -5.03 6.39 9.78
C ASP A 193 -3.75 5.76 10.35
N GLY A 194 -3.28 4.64 9.77
CA GLY A 194 -2.08 3.99 10.26
C GLY A 194 -1.91 2.55 9.78
N HIS A 195 -1.19 1.78 10.56
CA HIS A 195 -1.02 0.35 10.34
C HIS A 195 -0.95 -0.40 11.67
N ALA A 196 -1.29 -1.69 11.65
CA ALA A 196 -1.12 -2.60 12.76
C ALA A 196 -0.26 -3.80 12.35
N SER A 197 0.74 -4.14 13.16
CA SER A 197 1.59 -5.32 12.99
C SER A 197 1.13 -6.42 13.95
N PHE A 198 0.81 -7.58 13.43
CA PHE A 198 0.44 -8.75 14.24
C PHE A 198 1.53 -9.16 15.21
N LYS A 199 2.79 -9.09 14.76
CA LYS A 199 3.94 -9.37 15.60
C LYS A 199 4.06 -8.38 16.76
N ALA A 200 3.90 -7.08 16.49
CA ALA A 200 3.94 -6.05 17.53
C ALA A 200 2.78 -6.17 18.52
N LEU A 201 1.61 -6.65 18.06
CA LEU A 201 0.44 -6.90 18.89
C LEU A 201 0.47 -8.25 19.63
N GLY A 202 1.47 -9.10 19.37
CA GLY A 202 1.57 -10.44 19.97
C GLY A 202 0.51 -11.43 19.46
N LEU A 203 0.02 -11.24 18.24
CA LEU A 203 -1.03 -12.06 17.63
C LEU A 203 -0.48 -13.21 16.76
N MET A 204 0.87 -13.37 16.68
CA MET A 204 1.47 -14.44 15.92
C MET A 204 2.76 -15.02 16.55
#